data_97d10fdff207b0869f229d754f2b89e3
#
_entry.id   97d10fdff207b0869f229d754f2b89e3
#
_cell.length_a   1.000
_cell.length_b   1.000
_cell.length_c   1.000
_cell.angle_alpha   90.00
_cell.angle_beta   90.00
_cell.angle_gamma   90.00
#
_symmetry.space_group_name_H-M   'P 1'
#
loop_
_entity.id
_entity.type
_entity.pdbx_description
1 polymer ?
#
loop_
_entity_poly.entity_id
_entity_poly.type
_entity_poly.pdbx_seq_one_letter_code
_entity_poly.pdbx_strand_id
1 'polypeptide(L)'
;MNSLVLYGAGGHAKVIYDIILSNDMLLEYLVDDNPPADFFHHLEIYKPTEELLRKHKVIVVVGDAKAREKIVNKLSRICAFETLIHRSAFVSRFSELGEGTVVMPQVCVNAEVKIGNHCIINTASVIEHDCVIEDFVHISPTVTLAGNITIKKRAQIGIGARIIPGVTIGEDAIVGAGAVIVKDVPAGATVVGNPGKIINLSELGEQ
;
A
#
# COMPACT_ATOMS: atom_id res chain seq x y z
N MET A 1 19.17 -11.52 14.92
CA MET A 1 17.95 -11.60 14.08
C MET A 1 17.33 -10.22 14.07
N ASN A 2 17.07 -9.65 12.91
CA ASN A 2 16.40 -8.35 12.85
C ASN A 2 14.91 -8.60 13.14
N SER A 3 14.48 -8.31 14.37
CA SER A 3 13.07 -8.38 14.72
C SER A 3 12.31 -7.22 14.08
N LEU A 4 11.05 -7.46 13.72
CA LEU A 4 10.16 -6.49 13.09
C LEU A 4 9.22 -5.87 14.12
N VAL A 5 8.84 -4.62 13.85
CA VAL A 5 7.80 -3.89 14.58
C VAL A 5 6.79 -3.36 13.57
N LEU A 6 5.50 -3.51 13.86
CA LEU A 6 4.43 -2.87 13.09
C LEU A 6 4.07 -1.52 13.72
N TYR A 7 3.99 -0.50 12.90
CA TYR A 7 3.42 0.79 13.28
C TYR A 7 1.99 0.89 12.76
N GLY A 8 1.04 0.75 13.66
CA GLY A 8 -0.39 0.63 13.42
C GLY A 8 -0.93 -0.72 13.89
N ALA A 9 -2.05 -0.72 14.61
CA ALA A 9 -2.67 -1.92 15.20
C ALA A 9 -4.11 -2.14 14.72
N GLY A 10 -4.50 -1.53 13.60
CA GLY A 10 -5.82 -1.64 13.00
C GLY A 10 -6.03 -2.94 12.19
N GLY A 11 -7.14 -2.99 11.44
CA GLY A 11 -7.48 -4.17 10.63
C GLY A 11 -6.41 -4.57 9.60
N HIS A 12 -5.68 -3.59 9.05
CA HIS A 12 -4.60 -3.85 8.10
C HIS A 12 -3.42 -4.61 8.74
N ALA A 13 -3.13 -4.36 10.02
CA ALA A 13 -2.09 -5.06 10.75
C ALA A 13 -2.32 -6.59 10.78
N LYS A 14 -3.59 -7.04 10.80
CA LYS A 14 -3.92 -8.48 10.81
C LYS A 14 -3.41 -9.18 9.55
N VAL A 15 -3.62 -8.56 8.40
CA VAL A 15 -3.17 -9.13 7.11
C VAL A 15 -1.64 -9.08 6.99
N ILE A 16 -1.01 -8.01 7.48
CA ILE A 16 0.46 -7.92 7.48
C ILE A 16 1.08 -8.95 8.42
N TYR A 17 0.44 -9.23 9.55
CA TYR A 17 0.91 -10.27 10.45
C TYR A 17 0.89 -11.66 9.80
N ASP A 18 -0.15 -11.99 9.03
CA ASP A 18 -0.19 -13.22 8.24
C ASP A 18 0.96 -13.31 7.23
N ILE A 19 1.37 -12.19 6.62
CA ILE A 19 2.54 -12.15 5.73
C ILE A 19 3.83 -12.45 6.51
N ILE A 20 4.01 -11.82 7.66
CA ILE A 20 5.17 -12.03 8.54
C ILE A 20 5.28 -13.52 8.93
N LEU A 21 4.18 -14.10 9.38
CA LEU A 21 4.12 -15.53 9.72
C LEU A 21 4.40 -16.43 8.51
N SER A 22 3.84 -16.10 7.35
CA SER A 22 4.04 -16.87 6.12
C SER A 22 5.50 -16.89 5.66
N ASN A 23 6.27 -15.88 6.01
CA ASN A 23 7.69 -15.76 5.66
C ASN A 23 8.64 -16.26 6.77
N ASP A 24 8.10 -16.89 7.81
CA ASP A 24 8.85 -17.37 8.97
C ASP A 24 9.67 -16.24 9.67
N MET A 25 9.14 -15.00 9.60
CA MET A 25 9.73 -13.83 10.25
C MET A 25 9.15 -13.64 11.64
N LEU A 26 9.89 -12.94 12.50
CA LEU A 26 9.47 -12.65 13.87
C LEU A 26 8.94 -11.23 13.99
N LEU A 27 7.70 -11.09 14.45
CA LEU A 27 7.15 -9.83 14.91
C LEU A 27 7.34 -9.73 16.41
N GLU A 28 7.97 -8.66 16.87
CA GLU A 28 8.29 -8.46 18.29
C GLU A 28 7.08 -7.90 19.05
N TYR A 29 6.55 -6.80 18.57
CA TYR A 29 5.38 -6.09 19.11
C TYR A 29 4.80 -5.13 18.07
N LEU A 30 3.72 -4.48 18.43
CA LEU A 30 3.13 -3.39 17.64
C LEU A 30 3.26 -2.07 18.39
N VAL A 31 3.27 -0.97 17.65
CA VAL A 31 3.10 0.37 18.21
C VAL A 31 1.95 1.08 17.51
N ASP A 32 1.19 1.87 18.27
CA ASP A 32 0.09 2.69 17.72
C ASP A 32 -0.07 3.96 18.55
N ASP A 33 -0.30 5.09 17.90
CA ASP A 33 -0.51 6.38 18.60
C ASP A 33 -1.79 6.35 19.46
N ASN A 34 -2.80 5.59 19.02
CA ASN A 34 -4.08 5.40 19.72
C ASN A 34 -4.46 3.91 19.69
N PRO A 35 -3.81 3.07 20.52
CA PRO A 35 -4.02 1.63 20.48
C PRO A 35 -5.49 1.26 20.67
N PRO A 36 -6.08 0.41 19.81
CA PRO A 36 -7.46 -0.03 19.95
C PRO A 36 -7.66 -1.02 21.11
N ALA A 37 -6.57 -1.62 21.61
CA ALA A 37 -6.51 -2.57 22.72
C ALA A 37 -5.08 -2.64 23.25
N ASP A 38 -4.87 -3.35 24.36
CA ASP A 38 -3.51 -3.57 24.91
C ASP A 38 -2.76 -4.67 24.17
N PHE A 39 -3.48 -5.60 23.56
CA PHE A 39 -2.91 -6.76 22.85
C PHE A 39 -3.49 -6.94 21.46
N PHE A 40 -2.62 -7.38 20.55
CA PHE A 40 -2.93 -7.88 19.24
C PHE A 40 -2.56 -9.37 19.19
N HIS A 41 -3.58 -10.26 19.23
CA HIS A 41 -3.38 -11.68 19.52
C HIS A 41 -2.63 -11.87 20.86
N HIS A 42 -1.38 -12.34 20.81
CA HIS A 42 -0.51 -12.54 21.99
C HIS A 42 0.60 -11.47 22.08
N LEU A 43 0.61 -10.49 21.16
CA LEU A 43 1.62 -9.45 21.10
C LEU A 43 1.13 -8.18 21.79
N GLU A 44 2.00 -7.52 22.51
CA GLU A 44 1.69 -6.25 23.16
C GLU A 44 1.65 -5.11 22.16
N ILE A 45 0.81 -4.11 22.42
CA ILE A 45 0.72 -2.87 21.65
C ILE A 45 1.18 -1.73 22.53
N TYR A 46 2.24 -1.06 22.13
CA TYR A 46 2.81 0.08 22.86
C TYR A 46 2.49 1.41 22.19
N LYS A 47 2.59 2.49 22.94
CA LYS A 47 2.71 3.82 22.34
C LYS A 47 4.12 3.98 21.74
N PRO A 48 4.23 4.59 20.53
CA PRO A 48 5.53 4.69 19.86
C PRO A 48 6.48 5.61 20.63
N THR A 49 7.69 5.11 20.89
CA THR A 49 8.83 5.87 21.39
C THR A 49 10.03 5.65 20.48
N GLU A 50 10.99 6.58 20.47
CA GLU A 50 12.22 6.39 19.68
C GLU A 50 13.00 5.15 20.13
N GLU A 51 13.02 4.87 21.43
CA GLU A 51 13.75 3.74 22.00
C GLU A 51 13.21 2.40 21.46
N LEU A 52 11.88 2.25 21.39
CA LEU A 52 11.22 1.06 20.86
C LEU A 52 11.50 0.87 19.37
N LEU A 53 11.60 1.95 18.60
CA LEU A 53 11.69 1.86 17.13
C LEU A 53 13.13 1.75 16.63
N ARG A 54 14.10 2.34 17.31
CA ARG A 54 15.49 2.51 16.86
C ARG A 54 16.24 1.20 16.62
N LYS A 55 15.84 0.13 17.31
CA LYS A 55 16.53 -1.18 17.29
C LYS A 55 15.94 -2.16 16.27
N HIS A 56 14.84 -1.81 15.65
CA HIS A 56 14.04 -2.71 14.80
C HIS A 56 13.86 -2.15 13.41
N LYS A 57 13.55 -3.02 12.46
CA LYS A 57 12.96 -2.61 11.20
C LYS A 57 11.46 -2.43 11.38
N VAL A 58 10.93 -1.36 10.82
CA VAL A 58 9.53 -0.96 11.01
C VAL A 58 8.76 -1.11 9.71
N ILE A 59 7.51 -1.53 9.82
CA ILE A 59 6.55 -1.52 8.72
C ILE A 59 5.37 -0.64 9.16
N VAL A 60 5.07 0.39 8.37
CA VAL A 60 3.94 1.28 8.66
C VAL A 60 2.68 0.73 8.01
N VAL A 61 1.76 0.20 8.83
CA VAL A 61 0.56 -0.51 8.40
C VAL A 61 -0.70 0.37 8.47
N VAL A 62 -0.61 1.56 7.92
CA VAL A 62 -1.69 2.56 7.84
C VAL A 62 -2.17 2.69 6.42
N GLY A 63 -3.47 2.43 6.17
CA GLY A 63 -4.06 2.42 4.83
C GLY A 63 -4.10 3.79 4.16
N ASP A 64 -4.43 4.85 4.93
CA ASP A 64 -4.45 6.23 4.42
C ASP A 64 -3.05 6.69 4.02
N ALA A 65 -2.90 7.11 2.76
CA ALA A 65 -1.60 7.44 2.18
C ALA A 65 -0.95 8.67 2.84
N LYS A 66 -1.73 9.70 3.16
CA LYS A 66 -1.22 10.94 3.80
C LYS A 66 -0.80 10.69 5.24
N ALA A 67 -1.60 9.91 5.99
CA ALA A 67 -1.25 9.51 7.34
C ALA A 67 0.01 8.63 7.35
N ARG A 68 0.11 7.67 6.41
CA ARG A 68 1.28 6.80 6.24
C ARG A 68 2.53 7.63 5.93
N GLU A 69 2.46 8.56 4.98
CA GLU A 69 3.56 9.47 4.64
C GLU A 69 4.01 10.31 5.85
N LYS A 70 3.06 10.88 6.61
CA LYS A 70 3.36 11.66 7.82
C LYS A 70 4.12 10.84 8.86
N ILE A 71 3.70 9.59 9.09
CA ILE A 71 4.37 8.68 10.03
C ILE A 71 5.78 8.35 9.52
N VAL A 72 5.92 7.96 8.25
CA VAL A 72 7.22 7.64 7.65
C VAL A 72 8.18 8.81 7.75
N ASN A 73 7.76 10.02 7.42
CA ASN A 73 8.60 11.21 7.53
C ASN A 73 9.08 11.48 8.96
N LYS A 74 8.23 11.20 9.96
CA LYS A 74 8.62 11.29 11.39
C LYS A 74 9.68 10.24 11.74
N LEU A 75 9.59 9.04 11.16
CA LEU A 75 10.42 7.89 11.54
C LEU A 75 11.71 7.74 10.71
N SER A 76 11.83 8.38 9.56
CA SER A 76 12.93 8.18 8.59
C SER A 76 14.34 8.44 9.15
N ARG A 77 14.46 9.19 10.24
CA ARG A 77 15.73 9.43 10.95
C ARG A 77 15.92 8.55 12.18
N ILE A 78 14.94 7.73 12.53
CA ILE A 78 14.88 6.95 13.76
C ILE A 78 15.14 5.48 13.49
N CYS A 79 14.53 4.92 12.45
CA CYS A 79 14.57 3.50 12.14
C CYS A 79 14.67 3.25 10.64
N ALA A 80 15.06 2.03 10.27
CA ALA A 80 14.97 1.52 8.91
C ALA A 80 13.59 0.87 8.69
N PHE A 81 13.15 0.82 7.44
CA PHE A 81 11.89 0.18 7.09
C PHE A 81 12.12 -1.18 6.43
N GLU A 82 11.16 -2.07 6.58
CA GLU A 82 11.18 -3.39 5.93
C GLU A 82 10.21 -3.44 4.77
N THR A 83 10.61 -4.05 3.68
CA THR A 83 9.75 -4.39 2.54
C THR A 83 9.29 -5.83 2.71
N LEU A 84 7.97 -6.06 2.65
CA LEU A 84 7.38 -7.39 2.79
C LEU A 84 6.78 -7.88 1.48
N ILE A 85 7.10 -9.12 1.12
CA ILE A 85 6.51 -9.81 -0.02
C ILE A 85 5.96 -11.14 0.50
N HIS A 86 4.65 -11.35 0.35
CA HIS A 86 4.04 -12.63 0.71
C HIS A 86 4.59 -13.75 -0.17
N ARG A 87 4.87 -14.93 0.40
CA ARG A 87 5.45 -16.07 -0.33
C ARG A 87 4.65 -16.55 -1.55
N SER A 88 3.34 -16.26 -1.61
CA SER A 88 2.49 -16.59 -2.77
C SER A 88 2.41 -15.49 -3.82
N ALA A 89 3.06 -14.36 -3.63
CA ALA A 89 3.15 -13.33 -4.65
C ALA A 89 4.19 -13.71 -5.71
N PHE A 90 3.87 -13.44 -6.97
CA PHE A 90 4.85 -13.45 -8.04
C PHE A 90 5.39 -12.04 -8.24
N VAL A 91 6.67 -11.86 -8.07
CA VAL A 91 7.38 -10.59 -8.34
C VAL A 91 8.51 -10.90 -9.31
N SER A 92 8.45 -10.29 -10.48
CA SER A 92 9.46 -10.47 -11.50
C SER A 92 10.84 -10.03 -10.99
N ARG A 93 11.87 -10.82 -11.30
CA ARG A 93 13.28 -10.48 -11.00
C ARG A 93 13.76 -9.21 -11.72
N PHE A 94 13.03 -8.74 -12.72
CA PHE A 94 13.30 -7.53 -13.49
C PHE A 94 12.48 -6.33 -13.00
N SER A 95 11.71 -6.46 -11.94
CA SER A 95 11.00 -5.37 -11.29
C SER A 95 11.78 -4.81 -10.10
N GLU A 96 11.49 -3.57 -9.74
CA GLU A 96 12.09 -2.85 -8.62
C GLU A 96 11.01 -2.50 -7.58
N LEU A 97 11.29 -2.74 -6.30
CA LEU A 97 10.42 -2.39 -5.19
C LEU A 97 11.16 -1.48 -4.20
N GLY A 98 10.51 -0.38 -3.85
CA GLY A 98 11.01 0.56 -2.85
C GLY A 98 10.85 0.07 -1.41
N GLU A 99 11.55 0.76 -0.52
CA GLU A 99 11.57 0.50 0.92
C GLU A 99 10.18 0.64 1.55
N GLY A 100 9.87 -0.18 2.53
CA GLY A 100 8.61 -0.12 3.29
C GLY A 100 7.37 -0.55 2.50
N THR A 101 7.53 -1.01 1.28
CA THR A 101 6.42 -1.48 0.42
C THR A 101 5.98 -2.88 0.83
N VAL A 102 4.67 -3.09 0.81
CA VAL A 102 4.06 -4.38 1.14
C VAL A 102 3.36 -4.97 -0.07
N VAL A 103 3.73 -6.21 -0.41
CA VAL A 103 3.14 -7.00 -1.49
C VAL A 103 2.38 -8.17 -0.88
N MET A 104 1.06 -8.16 -1.04
CA MET A 104 0.15 -9.08 -0.37
C MET A 104 0.00 -10.43 -1.10
N PRO A 105 -0.75 -11.39 -0.52
CA PRO A 105 -0.96 -12.70 -1.13
C PRO A 105 -1.49 -12.62 -2.56
N GLN A 106 -1.01 -13.53 -3.42
CA GLN A 106 -1.47 -13.73 -4.79
C GLN A 106 -1.32 -12.49 -5.71
N VAL A 107 -0.53 -11.51 -5.32
CA VAL A 107 -0.17 -10.40 -6.20
C VAL A 107 0.72 -10.90 -7.34
N CYS A 108 0.52 -10.35 -8.54
CA CYS A 108 1.39 -10.55 -9.69
C CYS A 108 2.01 -9.21 -10.10
N VAL A 109 3.34 -9.11 -10.03
CA VAL A 109 4.13 -7.97 -10.53
C VAL A 109 5.00 -8.46 -11.67
N ASN A 110 4.71 -8.00 -12.90
CA ASN A 110 5.40 -8.43 -14.11
C ASN A 110 6.71 -7.66 -14.36
N ALA A 111 7.37 -7.96 -15.49
CA ALA A 111 8.69 -7.44 -15.80
C ALA A 111 8.73 -5.92 -15.99
N GLU A 112 9.86 -5.28 -15.65
CA GLU A 112 10.14 -3.84 -15.82
C GLU A 112 9.18 -2.93 -15.02
N VAL A 113 8.45 -3.47 -14.04
CA VAL A 113 7.62 -2.68 -13.13
C VAL A 113 8.51 -2.00 -12.09
N LYS A 114 8.28 -0.71 -11.85
CA LYS A 114 8.92 0.07 -10.78
C LYS A 114 7.89 0.49 -9.76
N ILE A 115 8.05 0.05 -8.52
CA ILE A 115 7.19 0.39 -7.39
C ILE A 115 8.02 1.20 -6.40
N GLY A 116 7.52 2.38 -6.06
CA GLY A 116 8.14 3.29 -5.09
C GLY A 116 8.07 2.80 -3.66
N ASN A 117 8.38 3.72 -2.74
CA ASN A 117 8.48 3.45 -1.32
C ASN A 117 7.11 3.45 -0.64
N HIS A 118 6.98 2.64 0.41
CA HIS A 118 5.80 2.59 1.28
C HIS A 118 4.47 2.41 0.54
N CYS A 119 4.49 1.70 -0.58
CA CYS A 119 3.29 1.32 -1.32
C CYS A 119 2.58 0.13 -0.68
N ILE A 120 1.27 0.04 -0.91
CA ILE A 120 0.46 -1.13 -0.55
C ILE A 120 -0.02 -1.76 -1.86
N ILE A 121 0.50 -2.94 -2.18
CA ILE A 121 0.08 -3.74 -3.33
C ILE A 121 -0.77 -4.87 -2.79
N ASN A 122 -2.10 -4.68 -2.85
CA ASN A 122 -3.03 -5.48 -2.07
C ASN A 122 -3.42 -6.80 -2.77
N THR A 123 -4.04 -7.68 -2.03
CA THR A 123 -4.35 -9.08 -2.37
C THR A 123 -4.87 -9.26 -3.79
N ALA A 124 -4.27 -10.21 -4.51
CA ALA A 124 -4.64 -10.64 -5.86
C ALA A 124 -4.68 -9.50 -6.91
N SER A 125 -3.98 -8.39 -6.69
CA SER A 125 -3.81 -7.37 -7.72
C SER A 125 -2.80 -7.83 -8.77
N VAL A 126 -2.98 -7.37 -10.01
CA VAL A 126 -2.11 -7.67 -11.15
C VAL A 126 -1.56 -6.36 -11.70
N ILE A 127 -0.24 -6.30 -11.82
CA ILE A 127 0.48 -5.15 -12.37
C ILE A 127 1.28 -5.67 -13.56
N GLU A 128 0.84 -5.29 -14.75
CA GLU A 128 1.49 -5.68 -15.99
C GLU A 128 2.77 -4.89 -16.25
N HIS A 129 3.53 -5.32 -17.26
CA HIS A 129 4.86 -4.85 -17.60
C HIS A 129 4.96 -3.32 -17.80
N ASP A 130 6.14 -2.74 -17.56
CA ASP A 130 6.48 -1.34 -17.78
C ASP A 130 5.66 -0.33 -16.96
N CYS A 131 4.97 -0.77 -15.91
CA CYS A 131 4.24 0.13 -15.02
C CYS A 131 5.19 0.86 -14.05
N VAL A 132 4.86 2.12 -13.77
CA VAL A 132 5.54 2.94 -12.76
C VAL A 132 4.53 3.32 -11.68
N ILE A 133 4.78 2.91 -10.45
CA ILE A 133 3.96 3.20 -9.27
C ILE A 133 4.83 4.03 -8.32
N GLU A 134 4.47 5.29 -8.13
CA GLU A 134 5.21 6.20 -7.25
C GLU A 134 4.94 5.92 -5.76
N ASP A 135 5.63 6.66 -4.87
CA ASP A 135 5.59 6.45 -3.43
C ASP A 135 4.19 6.58 -2.82
N PHE A 136 3.94 5.83 -1.76
CA PHE A 136 2.72 5.86 -0.96
C PHE A 136 1.43 5.49 -1.71
N VAL A 137 1.51 4.96 -2.90
CA VAL A 137 0.32 4.48 -3.64
C VAL A 137 -0.33 3.31 -2.92
N HIS A 138 -1.65 3.22 -3.01
CA HIS A 138 -2.41 2.06 -2.55
C HIS A 138 -3.16 1.43 -3.73
N ILE A 139 -2.70 0.28 -4.17
CA ILE A 139 -3.39 -0.59 -5.12
C ILE A 139 -4.26 -1.55 -4.30
N SER A 140 -5.57 -1.37 -4.32
CA SER A 140 -6.52 -2.17 -3.54
C SER A 140 -6.67 -3.60 -4.07
N PRO A 141 -7.34 -4.50 -3.33
CA PRO A 141 -7.51 -5.90 -3.77
C PRO A 141 -8.09 -6.04 -5.18
N THR A 142 -7.59 -7.02 -5.92
CA THR A 142 -8.07 -7.42 -7.26
C THR A 142 -8.03 -6.34 -8.35
N VAL A 143 -7.29 -5.27 -8.12
CA VAL A 143 -7.01 -4.26 -9.15
C VAL A 143 -6.18 -4.88 -10.27
N THR A 144 -6.49 -4.52 -11.52
CA THR A 144 -5.69 -4.92 -12.68
C THR A 144 -5.21 -3.68 -13.41
N LEU A 145 -3.89 -3.54 -13.48
CA LEU A 145 -3.20 -2.55 -14.30
C LEU A 145 -2.68 -3.24 -15.55
N ALA A 146 -3.08 -2.77 -16.72
CA ALA A 146 -2.48 -3.19 -17.98
C ALA A 146 -1.07 -2.60 -18.15
N GLY A 147 -0.39 -2.88 -19.26
CA GLY A 147 1.01 -2.44 -19.45
C GLY A 147 1.19 -0.92 -19.60
N ASN A 148 2.38 -0.43 -19.23
CA ASN A 148 2.83 0.96 -19.40
C ASN A 148 1.91 2.00 -18.73
N ILE A 149 1.49 1.74 -17.49
CA ILE A 149 0.66 2.66 -16.68
C ILE A 149 1.56 3.41 -15.70
N THR A 150 1.26 4.68 -15.49
CA THR A 150 1.90 5.49 -14.45
C THR A 150 0.90 5.84 -13.36
N ILE A 151 1.16 5.43 -12.12
CA ILE A 151 0.37 5.82 -10.95
C ILE A 151 1.21 6.78 -10.09
N LYS A 152 0.74 8.01 -10.00
CA LYS A 152 1.46 9.08 -9.28
C LYS A 152 1.28 8.95 -7.77
N LYS A 153 2.16 9.64 -7.05
CA LYS A 153 2.31 9.61 -5.59
C LYS A 153 0.95 9.70 -4.87
N ARG A 154 0.75 8.87 -3.84
CA ARG A 154 -0.42 8.81 -2.96
C ARG A 154 -1.76 8.52 -3.65
N ALA A 155 -1.77 8.21 -4.93
CA ALA A 155 -3.01 7.81 -5.57
C ALA A 155 -3.57 6.52 -4.94
N GLN A 156 -4.89 6.42 -4.89
CA GLN A 156 -5.60 5.26 -4.39
C GLN A 156 -6.42 4.63 -5.51
N ILE A 157 -6.15 3.35 -5.79
CA ILE A 157 -6.87 2.58 -6.79
C ILE A 157 -7.82 1.62 -6.06
N GLY A 158 -9.12 1.86 -6.19
CA GLY A 158 -10.18 1.14 -5.47
C GLY A 158 -10.32 -0.32 -5.90
N ILE A 159 -10.93 -1.11 -5.03
CA ILE A 159 -11.09 -2.57 -5.17
C ILE A 159 -11.65 -2.92 -6.55
N GLY A 160 -11.02 -3.86 -7.25
CA GLY A 160 -11.48 -4.40 -8.53
C GLY A 160 -11.44 -3.43 -9.71
N ALA A 161 -10.84 -2.25 -9.56
CA ALA A 161 -10.69 -1.32 -10.68
C ALA A 161 -9.77 -1.90 -11.77
N ARG A 162 -10.01 -1.51 -13.01
CA ARG A 162 -9.24 -1.91 -14.19
C ARG A 162 -8.80 -0.70 -14.95
N ILE A 163 -7.52 -0.67 -15.34
CA ILE A 163 -6.93 0.46 -16.05
C ILE A 163 -6.33 -0.04 -17.36
N ILE A 164 -6.74 0.57 -18.50
CA ILE A 164 -6.23 0.21 -19.82
C ILE A 164 -4.78 0.66 -20.02
N PRO A 165 -4.04 0.10 -21.01
CA PRO A 165 -2.63 0.44 -21.22
C PRO A 165 -2.36 1.92 -21.44
N GLY A 166 -1.20 2.40 -20.96
CA GLY A 166 -0.68 3.74 -21.23
C GLY A 166 -1.32 4.90 -20.47
N VAL A 167 -2.24 4.61 -19.53
CA VAL A 167 -2.94 5.64 -18.74
C VAL A 167 -2.06 6.15 -17.60
N THR A 168 -2.18 7.45 -17.32
CA THR A 168 -1.60 8.09 -16.13
C THR A 168 -2.68 8.43 -15.11
N ILE A 169 -2.48 8.00 -13.85
CA ILE A 169 -3.30 8.40 -12.71
C ILE A 169 -2.53 9.44 -11.90
N GLY A 170 -3.09 10.64 -11.76
CA GLY A 170 -2.47 11.79 -11.12
C GLY A 170 -2.26 11.61 -9.62
N GLU A 171 -1.40 12.46 -9.06
CA GLU A 171 -1.09 12.50 -7.62
C GLU A 171 -2.36 12.75 -6.80
N ASP A 172 -2.50 12.06 -5.65
CA ASP A 172 -3.68 12.12 -4.77
C ASP A 172 -5.02 11.77 -5.45
N ALA A 173 -5.00 11.23 -6.67
CA ALA A 173 -6.25 10.82 -7.34
C ALA A 173 -6.86 9.57 -6.68
N ILE A 174 -8.18 9.49 -6.73
CA ILE A 174 -8.95 8.36 -6.20
C ILE A 174 -9.70 7.71 -7.36
N VAL A 175 -9.40 6.46 -7.62
CA VAL A 175 -10.16 5.60 -8.52
C VAL A 175 -11.12 4.76 -7.67
N GLY A 176 -12.42 4.90 -7.91
CA GLY A 176 -13.45 4.19 -7.17
C GLY A 176 -13.45 2.68 -7.41
N ALA A 177 -14.07 1.94 -6.51
CA ALA A 177 -14.19 0.49 -6.61
C ALA A 177 -14.89 0.07 -7.92
N GLY A 178 -14.33 -0.94 -8.61
CA GLY A 178 -14.87 -1.47 -9.86
C GLY A 178 -14.81 -0.53 -11.07
N ALA A 179 -14.18 0.63 -10.95
CA ALA A 179 -14.08 1.56 -12.07
C ALA A 179 -13.22 1.01 -13.21
N VAL A 180 -13.60 1.33 -14.45
CA VAL A 180 -12.82 1.02 -15.66
C VAL A 180 -12.26 2.31 -16.25
N ILE A 181 -10.96 2.50 -16.09
CA ILE A 181 -10.28 3.75 -16.45
C ILE A 181 -9.75 3.63 -17.89
N VAL A 182 -10.24 4.51 -18.77
CA VAL A 182 -9.96 4.53 -20.21
C VAL A 182 -9.28 5.83 -20.68
N LYS A 183 -8.92 6.71 -19.76
CA LYS A 183 -8.22 8.00 -20.01
C LYS A 183 -7.45 8.39 -18.77
N ASP A 184 -6.49 9.29 -18.94
CA ASP A 184 -5.75 9.88 -17.83
C ASP A 184 -6.68 10.51 -16.80
N VAL A 185 -6.29 10.36 -15.52
CA VAL A 185 -6.99 10.93 -14.37
C VAL A 185 -6.16 12.07 -13.80
N PRO A 186 -6.68 13.29 -13.75
CA PRO A 186 -5.96 14.44 -13.18
C PRO A 186 -5.63 14.26 -11.70
N ALA A 187 -4.61 14.98 -11.23
CA ALA A 187 -4.25 15.00 -9.81
C ALA A 187 -5.43 15.46 -8.95
N GLY A 188 -5.62 14.78 -7.81
CA GLY A 188 -6.69 15.06 -6.83
C GLY A 188 -8.11 14.72 -7.32
N ALA A 189 -8.29 14.23 -8.55
CA ALA A 189 -9.61 13.89 -9.06
C ALA A 189 -10.11 12.56 -8.47
N THR A 190 -11.42 12.46 -8.30
CA THR A 190 -12.11 11.20 -8.00
C THR A 190 -12.84 10.70 -9.25
N VAL A 191 -12.58 9.44 -9.63
CA VAL A 191 -13.17 8.81 -10.83
C VAL A 191 -13.90 7.54 -10.43
N VAL A 192 -15.14 7.36 -10.91
CA VAL A 192 -15.97 6.18 -10.63
C VAL A 192 -16.68 5.68 -11.91
N GLY A 193 -17.08 4.42 -11.89
CA GLY A 193 -17.96 3.83 -12.92
C GLY A 193 -17.23 3.14 -14.07
N ASN A 194 -18.03 2.61 -15.00
CA ASN A 194 -17.59 1.94 -16.24
C ASN A 194 -18.39 2.50 -17.45
N PRO A 195 -17.75 3.26 -18.37
CA PRO A 195 -16.39 3.80 -18.24
C PRO A 195 -16.25 4.83 -17.12
N GLY A 196 -15.04 4.98 -16.59
CA GLY A 196 -14.74 5.89 -15.48
C GLY A 196 -15.04 7.35 -15.84
N LYS A 197 -15.76 8.04 -14.93
CA LYS A 197 -16.09 9.46 -15.04
C LYS A 197 -15.60 10.20 -13.79
N ILE A 198 -15.03 11.37 -13.99
CA ILE A 198 -14.66 12.28 -12.89
C ILE A 198 -15.95 12.75 -12.22
N ILE A 199 -15.99 12.69 -10.90
CA ILE A 199 -17.08 13.19 -10.09
C ILE A 199 -16.59 14.28 -9.14
N ASN A 200 -17.46 15.24 -8.84
CA ASN A 200 -17.25 16.19 -7.75
C ASN A 200 -17.81 15.56 -6.47
N LEU A 201 -17.04 15.52 -5.40
CA LEU A 201 -17.48 14.94 -4.12
C LEU A 201 -18.74 15.63 -3.55
N SER A 202 -19.04 16.87 -3.94
CA SER A 202 -20.28 17.59 -3.61
C SER A 202 -21.54 16.93 -4.21
N GLU A 203 -21.39 16.12 -5.26
CA GLU A 203 -22.52 15.44 -5.92
C GLU A 203 -22.92 14.11 -5.25
N LEU A 204 -22.11 13.60 -4.31
CA LEU A 204 -22.35 12.34 -3.59
C LEU A 204 -23.14 12.52 -2.28
N GLY A 205 -23.39 13.75 -1.87
CA GLY A 205 -24.06 14.10 -0.58
C GLY A 205 -25.59 14.19 -0.64
N GLU A 206 -26.22 13.96 -1.79
CA GLU A 206 -27.67 14.14 -1.97
C GLU A 206 -28.43 12.82 -2.25
N GLN A 207 -28.00 11.70 -1.67
CA GLN A 207 -28.78 10.44 -1.72
C GLN A 207 -29.14 9.96 -0.32
#